data_2f15920a0a12cc77c02fb813dfbc3b79
#
_entry.id   2f15920a0a12cc77c02fb813dfbc3b79
#
_cell.length_a   1.000
_cell.length_b   1.000
_cell.length_c   1.000
_cell.angle_alpha   90.00
_cell.angle_beta   90.00
_cell.angle_gamma   90.00
#
_symmetry.space_group_name_H-M   'P 1'
#
loop_
_entity.id
_entity.type
_entity.pdbx_description
1 polymer ?
#
loop_
_entity_poly.entity_id
_entity_poly.type
_entity_poly.pdbx_seq_one_letter_code
_entity_poly.pdbx_strand_id
1 'polypeptide(L)'
;MMNGVLMQYFEWDLPDDGSLWKKLAEDAEHLASIGISHVWMPPATKGQSSNDVGYGTYDLFDIGEFDQKGTVRTKYGTRAEYQAAIDALHEQDIWVLADAVLNHKGGADETEVFQAYPMNPTNRQEKLGEARDIEGWTKFTFPGRNGEYSDFIWDFNCFSGIDFDQRTGESGIFMIKGENKGWADDEAVDGENGNFDYLMFADIDYGNPYVQEEVLKWARWYLDSFNLNGFRMDALKHIDFAFIDQLISALRENNPDIYVVGEYWQSNTGVLFDYLTETDYQIDLFDVALHQRFKQAAASWDQFDMGSLLEGSLLKDRPDLAVPFVDNHDSQPGQALESWVDEWFKPIAYGLILLHQSGLPTIFYGDYYGIESIDYKGFQETLDKLLALRQENAYGDQHDYFDHKNCIGYTRTGDDEHPDGLAFIATNGEQTKKRMYVGELHVGEEWVDAMGEIEGSVTIEEDGTGVFKVHAGSMSVWVNKSDADHIDGEADEDFEDTSYFEETPTEEMAEPDVEAAQVEDAEVAAADQNE
;
A
#
# COMPACT_ATOMS: atom_id res chain seq x y z
N MET A 1 -13.49 -0.87 -16.54
CA MET A 1 -12.08 -0.80 -16.12
C MET A 1 -11.48 -2.19 -16.27
N MET A 2 -10.29 -2.29 -16.83
CA MET A 2 -9.57 -3.57 -16.87
C MET A 2 -9.33 -4.05 -15.43
N ASN A 3 -9.29 -5.37 -15.21
CA ASN A 3 -8.95 -5.99 -13.93
C ASN A 3 -7.47 -5.75 -13.57
N GLY A 4 -7.08 -4.48 -13.34
CA GLY A 4 -5.71 -4.09 -13.04
C GLY A 4 -5.20 -4.64 -11.71
N VAL A 5 -3.89 -4.82 -11.59
CA VAL A 5 -3.18 -5.19 -10.37
C VAL A 5 -1.96 -4.30 -10.22
N LEU A 6 -1.77 -3.75 -9.03
CA LEU A 6 -0.56 -3.02 -8.66
C LEU A 6 0.43 -4.00 -8.00
N MET A 7 1.69 -3.95 -8.40
CA MET A 7 2.76 -4.64 -7.69
C MET A 7 3.71 -3.65 -7.06
N GLN A 8 3.87 -3.71 -5.73
CA GLN A 8 4.99 -3.09 -5.03
C GLN A 8 6.25 -3.92 -5.31
N TYR A 9 7.16 -3.41 -6.18
CA TYR A 9 8.30 -4.19 -6.65
C TYR A 9 9.55 -4.00 -5.78
N PHE A 10 9.39 -4.05 -4.47
CA PHE A 10 10.49 -4.04 -3.50
C PHE A 10 10.02 -4.51 -2.11
N GLU A 11 10.99 -4.88 -1.28
CA GLU A 11 10.87 -5.06 0.16
C GLU A 11 12.05 -4.34 0.86
N TRP A 12 11.99 -4.20 2.19
CA TRP A 12 12.92 -3.33 2.94
C TRP A 12 14.37 -3.78 2.88
N ASP A 13 14.61 -5.11 2.99
CA ASP A 13 15.94 -5.70 3.18
C ASP A 13 16.64 -6.09 1.86
N LEU A 14 16.12 -5.64 0.72
CA LEU A 14 16.78 -5.87 -0.57
C LEU A 14 18.28 -5.49 -0.52
N PRO A 15 19.17 -6.24 -1.21
CA PRO A 15 20.60 -5.98 -1.17
C PRO A 15 20.99 -4.59 -1.72
N ASP A 16 22.05 -3.99 -1.13
CA ASP A 16 22.68 -2.76 -1.61
C ASP A 16 23.74 -3.08 -2.67
N ASP A 17 23.31 -3.61 -3.81
CA ASP A 17 24.21 -4.00 -4.90
C ASP A 17 23.92 -3.26 -6.23
N GLY A 18 22.85 -2.45 -6.27
CA GLY A 18 22.44 -1.71 -7.46
C GLY A 18 21.81 -2.57 -8.54
N SER A 19 21.27 -3.75 -8.21
CA SER A 19 20.76 -4.70 -9.19
C SER A 19 19.26 -4.60 -9.45
N LEU A 20 18.49 -3.91 -8.58
CA LEU A 20 17.01 -3.97 -8.64
C LEU A 20 16.46 -3.48 -9.97
N TRP A 21 16.96 -2.37 -10.51
CA TRP A 21 16.45 -1.84 -11.78
C TRP A 21 16.69 -2.80 -12.95
N LYS A 22 17.83 -3.50 -12.96
CA LYS A 22 18.12 -4.53 -13.98
C LYS A 22 17.18 -5.71 -13.85
N LYS A 23 16.97 -6.18 -12.60
CA LYS A 23 16.05 -7.27 -12.32
C LYS A 23 14.63 -6.91 -12.77
N LEU A 24 14.17 -5.68 -12.48
CA LEU A 24 12.84 -5.22 -12.89
C LEU A 24 12.69 -5.16 -14.42
N ALA A 25 13.74 -4.67 -15.12
CA ALA A 25 13.74 -4.66 -16.59
C ALA A 25 13.68 -6.07 -17.20
N GLU A 26 14.40 -7.03 -16.60
CA GLU A 26 14.40 -8.43 -17.02
C GLU A 26 13.06 -9.12 -16.71
N ASP A 27 12.36 -8.66 -15.68
CA ASP A 27 11.11 -9.24 -15.16
C ASP A 27 9.84 -8.69 -15.85
N ALA A 28 9.95 -7.60 -16.62
CA ALA A 28 8.81 -6.88 -17.20
C ALA A 28 7.86 -7.76 -18.02
N GLU A 29 8.40 -8.66 -18.87
CA GLU A 29 7.61 -9.61 -19.66
C GLU A 29 6.86 -10.61 -18.78
N HIS A 30 7.52 -11.11 -17.71
CA HIS A 30 6.89 -12.01 -16.75
C HIS A 30 5.74 -11.29 -16.02
N LEU A 31 5.96 -10.08 -15.49
CA LEU A 31 4.94 -9.29 -14.79
C LEU A 31 3.71 -9.06 -15.68
N ALA A 32 3.91 -8.71 -16.95
CA ALA A 32 2.82 -8.57 -17.90
C ALA A 32 2.06 -9.88 -18.11
N SER A 33 2.79 -11.01 -18.26
CA SER A 33 2.19 -12.32 -18.51
C SER A 33 1.28 -12.80 -17.38
N ILE A 34 1.58 -12.41 -16.13
CA ILE A 34 0.76 -12.74 -14.96
C ILE A 34 -0.30 -11.67 -14.64
N GLY A 35 -0.46 -10.63 -15.50
CA GLY A 35 -1.54 -9.64 -15.38
C GLY A 35 -1.25 -8.44 -14.48
N ILE A 36 0.02 -8.20 -14.13
CA ILE A 36 0.42 -6.93 -13.46
C ILE A 36 0.25 -5.79 -14.46
N SER A 37 -0.53 -4.79 -14.08
CA SER A 37 -0.82 -3.61 -14.91
C SER A 37 -0.15 -2.34 -14.40
N HIS A 38 0.26 -2.31 -13.14
CA HIS A 38 0.92 -1.18 -12.50
C HIS A 38 2.08 -1.68 -11.65
N VAL A 39 3.19 -0.96 -11.66
CA VAL A 39 4.34 -1.22 -10.79
C VAL A 39 4.63 0.02 -9.95
N TRP A 40 4.63 -0.13 -8.64
CA TRP A 40 5.16 0.84 -7.70
C TRP A 40 6.63 0.52 -7.43
N MET A 41 7.53 1.40 -7.91
CA MET A 41 8.97 1.30 -7.70
C MET A 41 9.36 1.97 -6.38
N PRO A 42 10.38 1.47 -5.65
CA PRO A 42 10.86 2.14 -4.45
C PRO A 42 11.41 3.55 -4.76
N PRO A 43 11.59 4.43 -3.72
CA PRO A 43 12.13 5.76 -3.96
C PRO A 43 13.47 5.68 -4.70
N ALA A 44 13.53 6.28 -5.90
CA ALA A 44 14.73 6.27 -6.74
C ALA A 44 15.61 7.51 -6.52
N THR A 45 15.17 8.47 -5.71
CA THR A 45 15.90 9.67 -5.33
C THR A 45 17.09 9.34 -4.44
N LYS A 46 18.16 10.15 -4.52
CA LYS A 46 19.35 9.97 -3.69
C LYS A 46 19.00 10.09 -2.21
N GLY A 47 19.27 9.03 -1.45
CA GLY A 47 19.16 9.01 0.01
C GLY A 47 20.37 9.58 0.73
N GLN A 48 20.31 9.64 2.06
CA GLN A 48 21.37 10.18 2.93
C GLN A 48 22.66 9.36 2.94
N SER A 49 22.61 8.11 2.47
CA SER A 49 23.75 7.19 2.35
C SER A 49 23.60 6.29 1.13
N SER A 50 24.67 5.54 0.78
CA SER A 50 24.69 4.65 -0.39
C SER A 50 23.73 3.46 -0.27
N ASN A 51 23.42 3.03 0.95
CA ASN A 51 22.55 1.89 1.25
C ASN A 51 21.15 2.30 1.72
N ASP A 52 20.83 3.61 1.67
CA ASP A 52 19.52 4.12 2.05
C ASP A 52 18.42 3.51 1.17
N VAL A 53 17.36 3.01 1.81
CA VAL A 53 16.20 2.41 1.11
C VAL A 53 15.37 3.44 0.33
N GLY A 54 15.74 4.73 0.44
CA GLY A 54 15.15 5.85 -0.29
C GLY A 54 14.31 6.78 0.59
N TYR A 55 13.93 6.34 1.79
CA TYR A 55 13.10 7.16 2.70
C TYR A 55 13.91 8.19 3.51
N GLY A 56 15.24 8.10 3.54
CA GLY A 56 16.10 9.19 4.02
C GLY A 56 16.46 10.17 2.90
N THR A 57 15.50 10.75 2.21
CA THR A 57 15.67 11.54 0.99
C THR A 57 16.63 12.71 1.17
N TYR A 58 17.73 12.70 0.41
CA TYR A 58 18.71 13.80 0.36
C TYR A 58 18.45 14.73 -0.82
N ASP A 59 18.51 14.25 -2.05
CA ASP A 59 18.37 15.06 -3.25
C ASP A 59 17.29 14.52 -4.18
N LEU A 60 16.19 15.24 -4.28
CA LEU A 60 15.04 14.89 -5.12
C LEU A 60 15.39 14.84 -6.62
N PHE A 61 16.39 15.63 -7.08
CA PHE A 61 16.78 15.71 -8.48
C PHE A 61 17.95 14.77 -8.85
N ASP A 62 18.43 13.94 -7.93
CA ASP A 62 19.44 12.92 -8.20
C ASP A 62 18.84 11.51 -8.16
N ILE A 63 18.66 10.93 -9.32
CA ILE A 63 18.11 9.57 -9.50
C ILE A 63 19.27 8.58 -9.76
N GLY A 64 20.35 8.68 -8.99
CA GLY A 64 21.53 7.85 -9.19
C GLY A 64 22.41 8.30 -10.38
N GLU A 65 22.57 9.61 -10.54
CA GLU A 65 23.33 10.23 -11.64
C GLU A 65 24.60 10.93 -11.14
N PHE A 66 24.57 11.54 -9.96
CA PHE A 66 25.64 12.37 -9.43
C PHE A 66 26.41 11.66 -8.31
N ASP A 67 27.75 11.93 -8.22
CA ASP A 67 28.56 11.44 -7.10
C ASP A 67 28.25 12.24 -5.84
N GLN A 68 27.30 11.73 -5.06
CA GLN A 68 26.81 12.30 -3.82
C GLN A 68 26.64 11.19 -2.77
N LYS A 69 26.83 11.52 -1.48
CA LYS A 69 26.70 10.56 -0.37
C LYS A 69 27.52 9.27 -0.55
N GLY A 70 28.69 9.40 -1.21
CA GLY A 70 29.69 8.33 -1.38
C GLY A 70 29.43 7.39 -2.55
N THR A 71 28.44 7.67 -3.41
CA THR A 71 28.15 6.85 -4.59
C THR A 71 27.47 7.65 -5.70
N VAL A 72 27.61 7.19 -6.95
CA VAL A 72 26.79 7.69 -8.06
C VAL A 72 25.42 7.04 -8.05
N ARG A 73 25.33 5.71 -7.93
CA ARG A 73 24.06 4.97 -7.88
C ARG A 73 23.30 5.21 -6.58
N THR A 74 22.01 4.93 -6.58
CA THR A 74 21.23 4.67 -5.35
C THR A 74 21.41 3.21 -4.90
N LYS A 75 20.80 2.78 -3.81
CA LYS A 75 20.75 1.36 -3.39
C LYS A 75 20.37 0.46 -4.57
N TYR A 76 19.45 0.90 -5.40
CA TYR A 76 18.76 0.12 -6.43
C TYR A 76 19.40 0.17 -7.82
N GLY A 77 20.24 1.18 -8.12
CA GLY A 77 20.93 1.31 -9.39
C GLY A 77 21.17 2.75 -9.83
N THR A 78 21.61 2.92 -11.06
CA THR A 78 21.88 4.21 -11.70
C THR A 78 20.63 4.76 -12.42
N ARG A 79 20.66 6.07 -12.74
CA ARG A 79 19.62 6.72 -13.56
C ARG A 79 19.35 6.00 -14.88
N ALA A 80 20.41 5.55 -15.56
CA ALA A 80 20.26 4.87 -16.85
C ALA A 80 19.57 3.50 -16.70
N GLU A 81 19.86 2.78 -15.62
CA GLU A 81 19.21 1.49 -15.31
C GLU A 81 17.76 1.70 -14.88
N TYR A 82 17.45 2.77 -14.13
CA TYR A 82 16.10 3.17 -13.77
C TYR A 82 15.24 3.47 -15.02
N GLN A 83 15.79 4.28 -15.97
CA GLN A 83 15.11 4.53 -17.25
C GLN A 83 14.87 3.24 -18.04
N ALA A 84 15.86 2.35 -18.11
CA ALA A 84 15.73 1.09 -18.84
C ALA A 84 14.65 0.18 -18.24
N ALA A 85 14.49 0.19 -16.90
CA ALA A 85 13.40 -0.55 -16.25
C ALA A 85 12.04 0.03 -16.59
N ILE A 86 11.89 1.35 -16.59
CA ILE A 86 10.64 2.03 -16.99
C ILE A 86 10.32 1.74 -18.46
N ASP A 87 11.30 1.87 -19.36
CA ASP A 87 11.12 1.59 -20.78
C ASP A 87 10.65 0.15 -21.01
N ALA A 88 11.26 -0.83 -20.31
CA ALA A 88 10.88 -2.23 -20.40
C ALA A 88 9.44 -2.51 -19.90
N LEU A 89 9.02 -1.85 -18.82
CA LEU A 89 7.64 -1.95 -18.32
C LEU A 89 6.64 -1.33 -19.31
N HIS A 90 6.95 -0.16 -19.88
CA HIS A 90 6.12 0.49 -20.89
C HIS A 90 6.00 -0.31 -22.19
N GLU A 91 7.07 -1.04 -22.60
CA GLU A 91 7.00 -1.98 -23.74
C GLU A 91 5.99 -3.10 -23.51
N GLN A 92 5.60 -3.34 -22.27
CA GLN A 92 4.60 -4.33 -21.86
C GLN A 92 3.26 -3.68 -21.45
N ASP A 93 3.03 -2.41 -21.75
CA ASP A 93 1.84 -1.64 -21.35
C ASP A 93 1.61 -1.57 -19.81
N ILE A 94 2.66 -1.73 -19.00
CA ILE A 94 2.61 -1.61 -17.54
C ILE A 94 2.86 -0.15 -17.13
N TRP A 95 1.96 0.40 -16.32
CA TRP A 95 2.09 1.73 -15.75
C TRP A 95 3.11 1.76 -14.61
N VAL A 96 3.89 2.83 -14.56
CA VAL A 96 4.96 3.00 -13.57
C VAL A 96 4.63 4.13 -12.62
N LEU A 97 4.61 3.81 -11.32
CA LEU A 97 4.43 4.77 -10.24
C LEU A 97 5.75 4.94 -9.49
N ALA A 98 6.25 6.17 -9.44
CA ALA A 98 7.41 6.50 -8.62
C ALA A 98 6.98 6.78 -7.18
N ASP A 99 7.79 6.35 -6.21
CA ASP A 99 7.59 6.70 -4.80
C ASP A 99 8.06 8.14 -4.55
N ALA A 100 7.18 8.97 -4.03
CA ALA A 100 7.40 10.39 -3.75
C ALA A 100 7.46 10.64 -2.25
N VAL A 101 8.69 10.70 -1.71
CA VAL A 101 8.97 10.98 -0.29
C VAL A 101 9.13 12.48 -0.11
N LEU A 102 8.05 13.13 0.32
CA LEU A 102 7.95 14.60 0.35
C LEU A 102 7.79 15.20 1.75
N ASN A 103 7.67 14.38 2.80
CA ASN A 103 7.48 14.89 4.14
C ASN A 103 8.76 15.50 4.74
N HIS A 104 9.92 14.93 4.45
CA HIS A 104 11.17 15.28 5.14
C HIS A 104 12.41 15.13 4.24
N LYS A 105 13.56 15.61 4.75
CA LYS A 105 14.87 15.44 4.11
C LYS A 105 15.92 15.01 5.12
N GLY A 106 16.72 13.99 4.75
CA GLY A 106 17.85 13.48 5.52
C GLY A 106 19.22 13.81 4.92
N GLY A 107 20.27 13.73 5.73
CA GLY A 107 21.65 13.81 5.26
C GLY A 107 22.11 15.16 4.73
N ALA A 108 21.72 16.28 5.33
CA ALA A 108 22.18 17.61 4.96
C ALA A 108 23.73 17.72 4.83
N ASP A 109 24.21 18.67 4.03
CA ASP A 109 25.64 18.88 3.80
C ASP A 109 26.31 19.65 4.92
N GLU A 110 25.58 20.58 5.55
CA GLU A 110 26.07 21.46 6.61
C GLU A 110 25.04 21.65 7.71
N THR A 111 25.52 21.96 8.93
CA THR A 111 24.66 22.40 10.02
C THR A 111 24.42 23.89 9.98
N GLU A 112 23.28 24.33 10.57
CA GLU A 112 22.96 25.75 10.77
C GLU A 112 22.52 25.98 12.21
N VAL A 113 22.74 27.18 12.73
CA VAL A 113 22.30 27.58 14.08
C VAL A 113 21.07 28.45 13.96
N PHE A 114 20.00 28.01 14.58
CA PHE A 114 18.71 28.72 14.64
C PHE A 114 18.04 28.52 16.01
N GLN A 115 16.99 29.26 16.28
CA GLN A 115 16.20 29.06 17.48
C GLN A 115 15.07 28.05 17.23
N ALA A 116 14.90 27.10 18.18
CA ALA A 116 13.78 26.16 18.16
C ALA A 116 13.23 25.89 19.56
N TYR A 117 11.97 25.45 19.61
CA TYR A 117 11.31 25.02 20.83
C TYR A 117 11.42 23.50 20.96
N PRO A 118 11.89 22.96 22.09
CA PRO A 118 11.73 21.53 22.37
C PRO A 118 10.24 21.21 22.55
N MET A 119 9.76 20.19 21.84
CA MET A 119 8.34 19.81 21.81
C MET A 119 8.11 18.49 22.53
N ASN A 120 6.89 18.31 23.06
CA ASN A 120 6.48 17.05 23.64
C ASN A 120 6.24 16.00 22.52
N PRO A 121 6.90 14.83 22.53
CA PRO A 121 6.73 13.83 21.48
C PRO A 121 5.33 13.21 21.40
N THR A 122 4.58 13.20 22.50
CA THR A 122 3.21 12.65 22.57
C THR A 122 2.11 13.75 22.54
N ASN A 123 2.51 15.02 22.53
CA ASN A 123 1.62 16.16 22.29
C ASN A 123 2.40 17.28 21.61
N ARG A 124 2.45 17.27 20.28
CA ARG A 124 3.25 18.16 19.44
C ARG A 124 2.86 19.64 19.55
N GLN A 125 1.72 19.96 20.18
CA GLN A 125 1.31 21.34 20.51
C GLN A 125 1.94 21.85 21.80
N GLU A 126 2.51 20.98 22.66
CA GLU A 126 3.10 21.32 23.94
C GLU A 126 4.60 21.60 23.82
N LYS A 127 5.01 22.83 24.19
CA LYS A 127 6.42 23.20 24.31
C LYS A 127 6.96 22.76 25.66
N LEU A 128 8.06 22.00 25.66
CA LEU A 128 8.74 21.56 26.90
C LEU A 128 9.63 22.63 27.53
N GLY A 129 9.82 23.77 26.83
CA GLY A 129 10.64 24.88 27.32
C GLY A 129 10.63 26.08 26.40
N GLU A 130 11.42 27.10 26.78
CA GLU A 130 11.63 28.27 25.97
C GLU A 130 12.49 27.95 24.74
N ALA A 131 12.33 28.75 23.68
CA ALA A 131 13.18 28.62 22.51
C ALA A 131 14.65 28.84 22.86
N ARG A 132 15.49 27.97 22.31
CA ARG A 132 16.95 28.06 22.49
C ARG A 132 17.65 27.89 21.14
N ASP A 133 18.94 28.28 21.11
CA ASP A 133 19.76 28.01 19.94
C ASP A 133 20.00 26.49 19.81
N ILE A 134 19.63 25.96 18.66
CA ILE A 134 19.85 24.57 18.21
C ILE A 134 20.81 24.61 17.01
N GLU A 135 21.67 23.61 16.89
CA GLU A 135 22.48 23.39 15.69
C GLU A 135 21.95 22.16 14.96
N GLY A 136 21.20 22.38 13.85
CA GLY A 136 20.54 21.35 13.09
C GLY A 136 21.13 21.09 11.72
N TRP A 137 21.00 19.87 11.21
CA TRP A 137 21.37 19.47 9.86
C TRP A 137 20.28 19.87 8.87
N THR A 138 20.35 21.12 8.37
CA THR A 138 19.28 21.72 7.55
C THR A 138 19.76 22.33 6.24
N LYS A 139 21.09 22.37 5.99
CA LYS A 139 21.59 22.99 4.77
C LYS A 139 21.97 21.96 3.73
N PHE A 140 21.23 21.95 2.62
CA PHE A 140 21.43 21.06 1.49
C PHE A 140 21.89 21.90 0.28
N THR A 141 23.10 21.69 -0.16
CA THR A 141 23.76 22.43 -1.23
C THR A 141 24.00 21.61 -2.49
N PHE A 142 23.88 20.29 -2.39
CA PHE A 142 24.01 19.34 -3.49
C PHE A 142 25.28 19.51 -4.32
N PRO A 143 26.46 19.46 -3.70
CA PRO A 143 27.71 19.83 -4.37
C PRO A 143 28.07 18.91 -5.55
N GLY A 144 27.66 17.63 -5.51
CA GLY A 144 27.88 16.70 -6.63
C GLY A 144 27.02 17.01 -7.84
N ARG A 145 25.78 17.46 -7.63
CA ARG A 145 24.86 17.89 -8.70
C ARG A 145 25.18 19.28 -9.24
N ASN A 146 25.74 20.16 -8.42
CA ASN A 146 26.26 21.48 -8.80
C ASN A 146 25.30 22.34 -9.63
N GLY A 147 24.01 22.39 -9.21
CA GLY A 147 22.97 23.21 -9.82
C GLY A 147 22.30 22.62 -11.06
N GLU A 148 22.68 21.42 -11.52
CA GLU A 148 21.96 20.72 -12.60
C GLU A 148 20.50 20.46 -12.17
N TYR A 149 19.54 20.66 -13.06
CA TYR A 149 18.09 20.58 -12.87
C TYR A 149 17.49 21.62 -11.90
N SER A 150 18.17 21.96 -10.79
CA SER A 150 17.75 23.00 -9.85
C SER A 150 18.95 23.60 -9.11
N ASP A 151 18.97 24.92 -8.98
CA ASP A 151 19.94 25.70 -8.18
C ASP A 151 19.38 26.08 -6.78
N PHE A 152 18.21 25.54 -6.42
CA PHE A 152 17.59 25.79 -5.11
C PHE A 152 18.44 25.19 -3.99
N ILE A 153 18.72 26.02 -2.98
CA ILE A 153 19.42 25.63 -1.76
C ILE A 153 18.41 25.54 -0.63
N TRP A 154 18.34 24.38 0.00
CA TRP A 154 17.55 24.22 1.19
C TRP A 154 18.33 24.70 2.40
N ASP A 155 17.71 25.52 3.24
CA ASP A 155 18.23 25.99 4.52
C ASP A 155 17.15 25.82 5.61
N PHE A 156 17.47 26.17 6.86
CA PHE A 156 16.54 26.00 7.98
C PHE A 156 15.18 26.72 7.77
N ASN A 157 15.07 27.70 6.86
CA ASN A 157 13.80 28.33 6.53
C ASN A 157 12.89 27.44 5.67
N CYS A 158 13.40 26.37 5.13
CA CYS A 158 12.63 25.38 4.34
C CYS A 158 11.96 24.32 5.22
N PHE A 159 12.20 24.33 6.54
CA PHE A 159 11.78 23.26 7.44
C PHE A 159 10.96 23.80 8.62
N SER A 160 10.03 23.01 9.12
CA SER A 160 9.20 23.29 10.30
C SER A 160 9.86 22.75 11.59
N GLY A 161 10.60 21.63 11.52
CA GLY A 161 11.25 20.98 12.65
C GLY A 161 12.40 20.06 12.32
N ILE A 162 13.09 19.61 13.36
CA ILE A 162 14.19 18.64 13.30
C ILE A 162 14.18 17.71 14.53
N ASP A 163 14.94 16.60 14.50
CA ASP A 163 15.00 15.60 15.57
C ASP A 163 16.32 15.58 16.37
N PHE A 164 17.30 16.39 15.99
CA PHE A 164 18.63 16.32 16.61
C PHE A 164 19.32 17.69 16.75
N ASP A 165 19.83 17.98 17.95
CA ASP A 165 20.68 19.14 18.22
C ASP A 165 22.17 18.72 18.23
N GLN A 166 22.89 18.98 17.15
CA GLN A 166 24.32 18.65 17.00
C GLN A 166 25.21 19.31 18.08
N ARG A 167 24.83 20.48 18.60
CA ARG A 167 25.60 21.19 19.63
C ARG A 167 25.63 20.45 20.96
N THR A 168 24.50 19.86 21.34
CA THR A 168 24.33 19.18 22.65
C THR A 168 24.37 17.66 22.53
N GLY A 169 24.16 17.12 21.33
CA GLY A 169 23.96 15.69 21.10
C GLY A 169 22.60 15.20 21.59
N GLU A 170 21.61 16.09 21.72
CA GLU A 170 20.28 15.78 22.21
C GLU A 170 19.38 15.36 21.06
N SER A 171 18.78 14.19 21.14
CA SER A 171 17.67 13.76 20.28
C SER A 171 16.33 14.21 20.89
N GLY A 172 15.42 14.67 20.06
CA GLY A 172 14.09 15.14 20.48
C GLY A 172 13.45 15.93 19.34
N ILE A 173 12.19 16.30 19.48
CA ILE A 173 11.50 17.09 18.46
C ILE A 173 11.70 18.58 18.75
N PHE A 174 12.26 19.29 17.79
CA PHE A 174 12.58 20.70 17.90
C PHE A 174 11.86 21.49 16.80
N MET A 175 10.78 22.21 17.18
CA MET A 175 10.03 23.07 16.26
C MET A 175 10.81 24.36 15.99
N ILE A 176 11.14 24.65 14.74
CA ILE A 176 11.91 25.83 14.34
C ILE A 176 11.11 27.09 14.62
N LYS A 177 11.76 28.07 15.25
CA LYS A 177 11.16 29.35 15.57
C LYS A 177 11.48 30.38 14.51
N GLY A 178 10.47 31.05 13.96
CA GLY A 178 10.62 32.15 13.00
C GLY A 178 9.31 32.89 12.77
N GLU A 179 9.36 33.88 11.88
CA GLU A 179 8.15 34.52 11.38
C GLU A 179 7.47 33.57 10.38
N ASN A 180 6.19 33.30 10.61
CA ASN A 180 5.39 32.31 9.84
C ASN A 180 5.97 30.88 9.90
N LYS A 181 6.60 30.52 11.03
CA LYS A 181 7.12 29.18 11.31
C LYS A 181 6.28 28.49 12.36
N GLY A 182 6.15 27.19 12.26
CA GLY A 182 5.41 26.31 13.16
C GLY A 182 5.07 25.01 12.42
N TRP A 183 4.32 24.17 13.07
CA TRP A 183 3.68 23.05 12.42
C TRP A 183 2.63 23.52 11.42
N ALA A 184 2.25 22.70 10.46
CA ALA A 184 1.05 22.92 9.67
C ALA A 184 -0.18 23.11 10.58
N ASP A 185 -1.23 23.72 10.06
CA ASP A 185 -2.46 23.91 10.81
C ASP A 185 -3.04 22.57 11.29
N ASP A 186 -3.57 22.51 12.52
CA ASP A 186 -4.08 21.29 13.15
C ASP A 186 -5.18 20.56 12.33
N GLU A 187 -5.86 21.31 11.45
CA GLU A 187 -6.89 20.76 10.55
C GLU A 187 -6.29 20.30 9.20
N ALA A 188 -5.00 20.57 8.94
CA ALA A 188 -4.33 20.28 7.68
C ALA A 188 -3.54 18.97 7.67
N VAL A 189 -3.30 18.39 8.84
CA VAL A 189 -2.56 17.14 9.06
C VAL A 189 -3.32 16.24 10.04
N ASP A 190 -2.87 15.00 10.24
CA ASP A 190 -3.51 14.10 11.20
C ASP A 190 -3.44 14.62 12.64
N GLY A 191 -4.55 14.47 13.39
CA GLY A 191 -4.67 14.92 14.78
C GLY A 191 -3.98 14.03 15.81
N GLU A 192 -3.34 12.94 15.42
CA GLU A 192 -2.55 12.09 16.31
C GLU A 192 -1.45 12.91 16.99
N ASN A 193 -1.15 12.62 18.25
CA ASN A 193 -0.23 13.42 19.07
C ASN A 193 -0.56 14.93 19.14
N GLY A 194 -1.82 15.31 18.87
CA GLY A 194 -2.30 16.69 18.88
C GLY A 194 -2.05 17.46 17.59
N ASN A 195 -1.05 17.12 16.81
CA ASN A 195 -0.71 17.58 15.47
C ASN A 195 0.43 16.70 14.96
N PHE A 196 0.23 15.98 13.85
CA PHE A 196 1.24 15.04 13.39
C PHE A 196 1.96 15.50 12.10
N ASP A 197 2.23 16.80 11.98
CA ASP A 197 3.07 17.37 10.92
C ASP A 197 4.47 16.75 10.93
N TYR A 198 5.14 16.78 12.07
CA TYR A 198 6.49 16.25 12.22
C TYR A 198 6.51 14.72 12.24
N LEU A 199 7.26 14.07 11.34
CA LEU A 199 7.55 12.63 11.36
C LEU A 199 9.00 12.35 11.79
N MET A 200 9.99 12.78 11.00
CA MET A 200 11.41 12.51 11.21
C MET A 200 12.31 13.49 10.45
N PHE A 201 13.62 13.46 10.72
CA PHE A 201 14.66 14.27 10.05
C PHE A 201 14.36 15.77 10.03
N ALA A 202 14.67 16.45 8.91
CA ALA A 202 14.29 17.84 8.68
C ALA A 202 12.93 17.86 7.95
N ASP A 203 11.90 18.21 8.68
CA ASP A 203 10.51 18.24 8.27
C ASP A 203 10.22 19.41 7.34
N ILE A 204 9.65 19.16 6.16
CA ILE A 204 9.50 20.17 5.09
C ILE A 204 8.34 21.11 5.41
N ASP A 205 8.60 22.42 5.41
CA ASP A 205 7.61 23.48 5.67
C ASP A 205 6.85 23.87 4.39
N TYR A 206 5.69 23.29 4.20
CA TYR A 206 4.81 23.62 3.07
C TYR A 206 4.05 24.96 3.25
N GLY A 207 4.17 25.63 4.39
CA GLY A 207 3.82 27.04 4.53
C GLY A 207 4.75 28.00 3.76
N ASN A 208 5.91 27.50 3.30
CA ASN A 208 6.88 28.27 2.54
C ASN A 208 6.62 28.14 1.02
N PRO A 209 6.20 29.23 0.33
CA PRO A 209 5.86 29.18 -1.09
C PRO A 209 7.04 28.84 -2.02
N TYR A 210 8.28 29.11 -1.60
CA TYR A 210 9.46 28.73 -2.38
C TYR A 210 9.71 27.22 -2.35
N VAL A 211 9.38 26.57 -1.23
CA VAL A 211 9.42 25.11 -1.08
C VAL A 211 8.34 24.46 -1.95
N GLN A 212 7.11 24.98 -1.91
CA GLN A 212 6.02 24.52 -2.76
C GLN A 212 6.40 24.59 -4.26
N GLU A 213 6.99 25.72 -4.69
CA GLU A 213 7.42 25.92 -6.09
C GLU A 213 8.52 24.92 -6.48
N GLU A 214 9.51 24.69 -5.61
CA GLU A 214 10.60 23.74 -5.86
C GLU A 214 10.10 22.30 -5.95
N VAL A 215 9.21 21.87 -5.04
CA VAL A 215 8.63 20.53 -5.08
C VAL A 215 7.74 20.32 -6.31
N LEU A 216 6.94 21.32 -6.69
CA LEU A 216 6.14 21.26 -7.92
C LEU A 216 7.02 21.20 -9.17
N LYS A 217 8.12 21.96 -9.21
CA LYS A 217 9.13 21.90 -10.28
C LYS A 217 9.76 20.50 -10.36
N TRP A 218 10.11 19.91 -9.22
CA TRP A 218 10.64 18.55 -9.16
C TRP A 218 9.62 17.53 -9.68
N ALA A 219 8.38 17.57 -9.25
CA ALA A 219 7.37 16.59 -9.66
C ALA A 219 7.13 16.61 -11.17
N ARG A 220 7.06 17.81 -11.78
CA ARG A 220 6.98 17.95 -13.24
C ARG A 220 8.21 17.40 -13.95
N TRP A 221 9.41 17.78 -13.46
CA TRP A 221 10.67 17.29 -14.02
C TRP A 221 10.77 15.76 -13.94
N TYR A 222 10.32 15.17 -12.83
CA TYR A 222 10.41 13.73 -12.63
C TYR A 222 9.46 12.97 -13.56
N LEU A 223 8.20 13.39 -13.65
CA LEU A 223 7.24 12.82 -14.59
C LEU A 223 7.72 12.92 -16.04
N ASP A 224 8.17 14.11 -16.46
CA ASP A 224 8.58 14.37 -17.85
C ASP A 224 9.89 13.65 -18.20
N SER A 225 10.85 13.61 -17.26
CA SER A 225 12.20 13.03 -17.53
C SER A 225 12.16 11.53 -17.72
N PHE A 226 11.19 10.84 -17.12
CA PHE A 226 11.10 9.38 -17.12
C PHE A 226 9.80 8.86 -17.74
N ASN A 227 8.95 9.75 -18.22
CA ASN A 227 7.62 9.39 -18.75
C ASN A 227 6.79 8.56 -17.78
N LEU A 228 6.81 8.92 -16.48
CA LEU A 228 6.08 8.20 -15.44
C LEU A 228 4.56 8.36 -15.60
N ASN A 229 3.81 7.34 -15.20
CA ASN A 229 2.35 7.35 -15.21
C ASN A 229 1.76 8.00 -13.97
N GLY A 230 2.54 8.13 -12.89
CA GLY A 230 2.08 8.75 -11.66
C GLY A 230 2.98 8.55 -10.47
N PHE A 231 2.40 8.72 -9.28
CA PHE A 231 3.10 8.63 -8.01
C PHE A 231 2.39 7.74 -6.99
N ARG A 232 3.20 7.07 -6.18
CA ARG A 232 2.82 6.70 -4.83
C ARG A 232 3.31 7.80 -3.90
N MET A 233 2.42 8.43 -3.16
CA MET A 233 2.73 9.49 -2.20
C MET A 233 2.95 8.91 -0.81
N ASP A 234 4.14 9.13 -0.27
CA ASP A 234 4.56 8.67 1.05
C ASP A 234 4.02 9.56 2.17
N ALA A 235 3.67 8.96 3.32
CA ALA A 235 3.44 9.60 4.60
C ALA A 235 2.45 10.80 4.58
N LEU A 236 1.36 10.70 3.83
CA LEU A 236 0.42 11.80 3.59
C LEU A 236 -0.23 12.38 4.85
N LYS A 237 -0.39 11.59 5.92
CA LYS A 237 -0.98 12.06 7.17
C LYS A 237 -0.15 13.15 7.87
N HIS A 238 1.12 13.32 7.44
CA HIS A 238 2.07 14.28 7.97
C HIS A 238 2.26 15.52 7.07
N ILE A 239 1.61 15.56 5.90
CA ILE A 239 1.78 16.64 4.91
C ILE A 239 0.47 17.44 4.81
N ASP A 240 0.59 18.76 4.78
CA ASP A 240 -0.55 19.66 4.55
C ASP A 240 -1.35 19.22 3.30
N PHE A 241 -2.59 18.76 3.50
CA PHE A 241 -3.46 18.27 2.42
C PHE A 241 -3.72 19.32 1.35
N ALA A 242 -3.75 20.61 1.70
CA ALA A 242 -3.99 21.67 0.73
C ALA A 242 -2.81 21.81 -0.25
N PHE A 243 -1.58 21.55 0.21
CA PHE A 243 -0.43 21.45 -0.69
C PHE A 243 -0.52 20.25 -1.61
N ILE A 244 -0.92 19.07 -1.11
CA ILE A 244 -1.08 17.86 -1.92
C ILE A 244 -2.15 18.05 -2.98
N ASP A 245 -3.30 18.61 -2.63
CA ASP A 245 -4.37 18.95 -3.59
C ASP A 245 -3.87 19.92 -4.68
N GLN A 246 -3.16 20.98 -4.29
CA GLN A 246 -2.53 21.93 -5.22
C GLN A 246 -1.52 21.25 -6.13
N LEU A 247 -0.67 20.37 -5.61
CA LEU A 247 0.35 19.63 -6.36
C LEU A 247 -0.29 18.76 -7.43
N ILE A 248 -1.25 17.91 -7.05
CA ILE A 248 -1.94 16.99 -7.97
C ILE A 248 -2.71 17.78 -9.02
N SER A 249 -3.47 18.81 -8.64
CA SER A 249 -4.18 19.69 -9.56
C SER A 249 -3.26 20.30 -10.60
N ALA A 250 -2.10 20.84 -10.17
CA ALA A 250 -1.12 21.46 -11.06
C ALA A 250 -0.42 20.46 -12.02
N LEU A 251 -0.29 19.20 -11.62
CA LEU A 251 0.23 18.13 -12.48
C LEU A 251 -0.82 17.72 -13.52
N ARG A 252 -2.09 17.59 -13.13
CA ARG A 252 -3.20 17.22 -14.01
C ARG A 252 -3.58 18.29 -15.05
N GLU A 253 -3.24 19.55 -14.82
CA GLU A 253 -3.38 20.59 -15.85
C GLU A 253 -2.65 20.24 -17.16
N ASN A 254 -1.52 19.57 -17.09
CA ASN A 254 -0.70 19.20 -18.26
C ASN A 254 -0.85 17.72 -18.65
N ASN A 255 -1.16 16.86 -17.71
CA ASN A 255 -1.38 15.43 -17.91
C ASN A 255 -2.57 14.96 -17.05
N PRO A 256 -3.80 15.00 -17.58
CA PRO A 256 -5.03 14.68 -16.83
C PRO A 256 -5.10 13.20 -16.39
N ASP A 257 -4.34 12.33 -17.02
CA ASP A 257 -4.37 10.87 -16.78
C ASP A 257 -3.37 10.42 -15.71
N ILE A 258 -2.64 11.36 -15.06
CA ILE A 258 -1.71 11.00 -13.96
C ILE A 258 -2.47 10.26 -12.86
N TYR A 259 -2.01 9.05 -12.56
CA TYR A 259 -2.51 8.26 -11.44
C TYR A 259 -1.75 8.57 -10.16
N VAL A 260 -2.47 8.74 -9.07
CA VAL A 260 -1.88 9.01 -7.75
C VAL A 260 -2.53 8.09 -6.71
N VAL A 261 -1.69 7.35 -6.01
CA VAL A 261 -2.10 6.58 -4.83
C VAL A 261 -1.31 7.08 -3.62
N GLY A 262 -1.96 7.21 -2.49
CA GLY A 262 -1.38 7.75 -1.28
C GLY A 262 -1.34 6.77 -0.12
N GLU A 263 -0.28 6.87 0.67
CA GLU A 263 -0.20 6.23 1.96
C GLU A 263 -0.67 7.21 3.04
N TYR A 264 -1.82 6.92 3.62
CA TYR A 264 -2.33 7.56 4.82
C TYR A 264 -2.50 6.48 5.89
N TRP A 265 -1.48 6.28 6.73
CA TRP A 265 -1.45 5.17 7.70
C TRP A 265 -2.39 5.41 8.87
N GLN A 266 -3.66 5.07 8.67
CA GLN A 266 -4.75 5.24 9.63
C GLN A 266 -5.82 4.16 9.39
N SER A 267 -6.28 3.52 10.48
CA SER A 267 -7.32 2.48 10.41
C SER A 267 -8.75 3.02 10.53
N ASN A 268 -8.92 4.28 10.91
CA ASN A 268 -10.22 4.93 10.99
C ASN A 268 -10.63 5.46 9.61
N THR A 269 -11.56 4.78 8.95
CA THR A 269 -12.06 5.18 7.62
C THR A 269 -12.71 6.56 7.60
N GLY A 270 -13.26 7.05 8.72
CA GLY A 270 -13.77 8.40 8.81
C GLY A 270 -12.69 9.45 8.53
N VAL A 271 -11.47 9.26 9.09
CA VAL A 271 -10.31 10.13 8.82
C VAL A 271 -9.87 10.03 7.36
N LEU A 272 -9.87 8.81 6.79
CA LEU A 272 -9.54 8.62 5.37
C LEU A 272 -10.56 9.32 4.45
N PHE A 273 -11.85 9.29 4.79
CA PHE A 273 -12.89 10.00 4.03
C PHE A 273 -12.76 11.51 4.14
N ASP A 274 -12.43 12.04 5.31
CA ASP A 274 -12.17 13.45 5.49
C ASP A 274 -11.00 13.88 4.59
N TYR A 275 -9.89 13.13 4.59
CA TYR A 275 -8.74 13.39 3.72
C TYR A 275 -9.09 13.33 2.23
N LEU A 276 -9.83 12.30 1.79
CA LEU A 276 -10.28 12.18 0.39
C LEU A 276 -11.19 13.36 -0.01
N THR A 277 -12.01 13.85 0.92
CA THR A 277 -12.88 15.01 0.67
C THR A 277 -12.07 16.30 0.54
N GLU A 278 -11.08 16.51 1.40
CA GLU A 278 -10.21 17.70 1.40
C GLU A 278 -9.27 17.74 0.17
N THR A 279 -8.97 16.59 -0.41
CA THR A 279 -8.19 16.48 -1.67
C THR A 279 -9.08 16.37 -2.91
N ASP A 280 -10.35 16.77 -2.82
CA ASP A 280 -11.35 16.74 -3.92
C ASP A 280 -11.42 15.39 -4.66
N TYR A 281 -11.19 14.28 -3.94
CA TYR A 281 -11.15 12.90 -4.46
C TYR A 281 -10.14 12.70 -5.60
N GLN A 282 -9.05 13.45 -5.61
CA GLN A 282 -8.03 13.40 -6.66
C GLN A 282 -6.99 12.28 -6.46
N ILE A 283 -7.06 11.56 -5.35
CA ILE A 283 -6.08 10.54 -4.95
C ILE A 283 -6.80 9.28 -4.51
N ASP A 284 -6.26 8.13 -4.90
CA ASP A 284 -6.64 6.85 -4.33
C ASP A 284 -5.82 6.60 -3.06
N LEU A 285 -6.34 5.83 -2.11
CA LEU A 285 -5.60 5.51 -0.89
C LEU A 285 -5.42 4.01 -0.71
N PHE A 286 -4.24 3.63 -0.18
CA PHE A 286 -4.05 2.28 0.36
C PHE A 286 -5.06 2.02 1.48
N ASP A 287 -5.73 0.87 1.43
CA ASP A 287 -6.75 0.50 2.41
C ASP A 287 -6.11 -0.08 3.68
N VAL A 288 -5.50 0.80 4.47
CA VAL A 288 -4.87 0.45 5.76
C VAL A 288 -5.88 -0.13 6.74
N ALA A 289 -7.14 0.33 6.68
CA ALA A 289 -8.20 -0.21 7.52
C ALA A 289 -8.44 -1.70 7.23
N LEU A 290 -8.50 -2.10 5.96
CA LEU A 290 -8.65 -3.50 5.56
C LEU A 290 -7.43 -4.35 5.94
N HIS A 291 -6.21 -3.83 5.73
CA HIS A 291 -4.98 -4.48 6.17
C HIS A 291 -5.01 -4.80 7.68
N GLN A 292 -5.39 -3.84 8.52
CA GLN A 292 -5.50 -4.05 9.97
C GLN A 292 -6.56 -5.11 10.32
N ARG A 293 -7.64 -5.20 9.54
CA ARG A 293 -8.66 -6.25 9.72
C ARG A 293 -8.13 -7.62 9.31
N PHE A 294 -7.31 -7.72 8.27
CA PHE A 294 -6.64 -8.97 7.91
C PHE A 294 -5.72 -9.44 9.04
N LYS A 295 -4.90 -8.54 9.60
CA LYS A 295 -4.05 -8.85 10.76
C LYS A 295 -4.88 -9.33 11.95
N GLN A 296 -5.98 -8.65 12.28
CA GLN A 296 -6.87 -9.05 13.38
C GLN A 296 -7.51 -10.42 13.13
N ALA A 297 -7.99 -10.66 11.91
CA ALA A 297 -8.60 -11.94 11.53
C ALA A 297 -7.58 -13.08 11.65
N ALA A 298 -6.37 -12.88 11.13
CA ALA A 298 -5.28 -13.84 11.20
C ALA A 298 -4.92 -14.18 12.66
N ALA A 299 -4.76 -13.18 13.53
CA ALA A 299 -4.40 -13.36 14.92
C ALA A 299 -5.52 -13.95 15.81
N SER A 300 -6.78 -13.75 15.42
CA SER A 300 -7.96 -14.15 16.23
C SER A 300 -8.58 -15.48 15.81
N TRP A 301 -8.15 -16.06 14.68
CA TRP A 301 -8.67 -17.31 14.14
C TRP A 301 -10.22 -17.33 14.11
N ASP A 302 -10.83 -18.43 14.54
CA ASP A 302 -12.29 -18.66 14.59
C ASP A 302 -13.07 -17.70 15.52
N GLN A 303 -12.36 -16.87 16.29
CA GLN A 303 -12.98 -15.85 17.13
C GLN A 303 -13.32 -14.58 16.35
N PHE A 304 -12.61 -14.30 15.26
CA PHE A 304 -12.93 -13.17 14.38
C PHE A 304 -14.22 -13.44 13.60
N ASP A 305 -15.04 -12.41 13.48
CA ASP A 305 -16.25 -12.47 12.67
C ASP A 305 -15.93 -12.12 11.20
N MET A 306 -15.76 -13.17 10.38
CA MET A 306 -15.48 -13.02 8.94
C MET A 306 -16.60 -12.25 8.22
N GLY A 307 -17.85 -12.37 8.67
CA GLY A 307 -18.98 -11.61 8.10
C GLY A 307 -18.76 -10.10 8.15
N SER A 308 -17.96 -9.64 9.11
CA SER A 308 -17.60 -8.22 9.26
C SER A 308 -16.27 -7.83 8.59
N LEU A 309 -15.61 -8.73 7.86
CA LEU A 309 -14.22 -8.51 7.39
C LEU A 309 -14.03 -7.25 6.54
N LEU A 310 -15.01 -6.87 5.75
CA LEU A 310 -14.95 -5.64 4.92
C LEU A 310 -15.51 -4.40 5.63
N GLU A 311 -16.14 -4.54 6.82
CA GLU A 311 -16.74 -3.41 7.52
C GLU A 311 -15.70 -2.35 7.89
N GLY A 312 -15.99 -1.08 7.59
CA GLY A 312 -15.07 0.03 7.84
C GLY A 312 -13.77 -0.06 7.04
N SER A 313 -13.83 -0.53 5.80
CA SER A 313 -12.74 -0.49 4.82
C SER A 313 -13.06 0.45 3.66
N LEU A 314 -12.04 0.94 2.96
CA LEU A 314 -12.24 1.71 1.73
C LEU A 314 -12.82 0.81 0.62
N LEU A 315 -12.39 -0.45 0.54
CA LEU A 315 -12.89 -1.39 -0.46
C LEU A 315 -14.42 -1.55 -0.39
N LYS A 316 -15.00 -1.49 0.81
CA LYS A 316 -16.46 -1.54 0.98
C LYS A 316 -17.12 -0.20 0.71
N ASP A 317 -16.62 0.88 1.30
CA ASP A 317 -17.34 2.15 1.39
C ASP A 317 -17.02 3.11 0.24
N ARG A 318 -15.79 3.05 -0.34
CA ARG A 318 -15.31 3.82 -1.51
C ARG A 318 -14.44 2.94 -2.42
N PRO A 319 -15.04 1.89 -3.02
CA PRO A 319 -14.31 0.93 -3.85
C PRO A 319 -13.66 1.57 -5.09
N ASP A 320 -14.14 2.72 -5.50
CA ASP A 320 -13.62 3.53 -6.61
C ASP A 320 -12.26 4.21 -6.30
N LEU A 321 -11.92 4.37 -5.03
CA LEU A 321 -10.68 5.00 -4.55
C LEU A 321 -9.83 4.06 -3.67
N ALA A 322 -10.22 2.80 -3.57
CA ALA A 322 -9.57 1.83 -2.71
C ALA A 322 -8.42 1.11 -3.42
N VAL A 323 -7.26 1.08 -2.78
CA VAL A 323 -6.10 0.28 -3.17
C VAL A 323 -5.81 -0.74 -2.05
N PRO A 324 -6.55 -1.87 -2.04
CA PRO A 324 -6.38 -2.88 -0.99
C PRO A 324 -5.06 -3.62 -1.13
N PHE A 325 -4.44 -3.94 0.00
CA PHE A 325 -3.19 -4.69 0.11
C PHE A 325 -3.23 -5.64 1.31
N VAL A 326 -2.36 -6.66 1.30
CA VAL A 326 -2.23 -7.60 2.42
C VAL A 326 -1.09 -7.19 3.33
N ASP A 327 0.11 -7.04 2.79
CA ASP A 327 1.29 -6.52 3.47
C ASP A 327 2.08 -5.59 2.54
N ASN A 328 3.03 -4.83 3.12
CA ASN A 328 3.97 -3.97 2.41
C ASN A 328 5.33 -3.96 3.13
N HIS A 329 6.26 -3.12 2.66
CA HIS A 329 7.61 -2.98 3.22
C HIS A 329 7.63 -2.43 4.66
N ASP A 330 6.60 -1.69 5.09
CA ASP A 330 6.51 -1.14 6.46
C ASP A 330 5.82 -2.11 7.43
N SER A 331 4.88 -2.92 6.94
CA SER A 331 4.20 -3.93 7.77
C SER A 331 5.02 -5.21 7.96
N GLN A 332 6.10 -5.41 7.16
CA GLN A 332 6.97 -6.60 7.27
C GLN A 332 7.68 -6.70 8.62
N PRO A 333 8.06 -7.91 9.06
CA PRO A 333 8.74 -8.12 10.34
C PRO A 333 10.00 -7.27 10.51
N GLY A 334 10.14 -6.65 11.69
CA GLY A 334 11.28 -5.80 12.06
C GLY A 334 11.15 -4.33 11.69
N GLN A 335 10.10 -3.92 11.02
CA GLN A 335 9.86 -2.52 10.64
C GLN A 335 9.02 -1.76 11.68
N ALA A 336 9.07 -0.42 11.61
CA ALA A 336 8.43 0.44 12.61
C ALA A 336 6.90 0.29 12.68
N LEU A 337 6.26 -0.02 11.55
CA LEU A 337 4.82 -0.27 11.44
C LEU A 337 4.50 -1.77 11.34
N GLU A 338 5.36 -2.63 11.90
CA GLU A 338 5.19 -4.08 11.86
C GLU A 338 3.76 -4.50 12.22
N SER A 339 3.07 -5.00 11.22
CA SER A 339 1.68 -5.44 11.31
C SER A 339 1.41 -6.66 10.42
N TRP A 340 2.41 -7.54 10.32
CA TRP A 340 2.42 -8.71 9.45
C TRP A 340 1.16 -9.56 9.60
N VAL A 341 0.56 -9.92 8.48
CA VAL A 341 -0.55 -10.87 8.44
C VAL A 341 0.02 -12.28 8.51
N ASP A 342 -0.50 -13.13 9.42
CA ASP A 342 -0.04 -14.51 9.57
C ASP A 342 -0.18 -15.29 8.25
N GLU A 343 0.83 -16.07 7.91
CA GLU A 343 0.97 -16.75 6.61
C GLU A 343 -0.26 -17.59 6.23
N TRP A 344 -0.91 -18.25 7.20
CA TRP A 344 -2.10 -19.05 6.94
C TRP A 344 -3.28 -18.25 6.39
N PHE A 345 -3.38 -16.95 6.73
CA PHE A 345 -4.49 -16.09 6.31
C PHE A 345 -4.20 -15.34 4.99
N LYS A 346 -2.94 -15.22 4.61
CA LYS A 346 -2.56 -14.48 3.38
C LYS A 346 -3.23 -14.99 2.11
N PRO A 347 -3.34 -16.30 1.84
CA PRO A 347 -4.10 -16.79 0.69
C PRO A 347 -5.56 -16.31 0.70
N ILE A 348 -6.22 -16.33 1.88
CA ILE A 348 -7.59 -15.84 2.04
C ILE A 348 -7.67 -14.34 1.71
N ALA A 349 -6.75 -13.54 2.27
CA ALA A 349 -6.71 -12.11 2.06
C ALA A 349 -6.45 -11.74 0.59
N TYR A 350 -5.48 -12.39 -0.06
CA TYR A 350 -5.20 -12.17 -1.49
C TYR A 350 -6.35 -12.65 -2.39
N GLY A 351 -6.94 -13.82 -2.11
CA GLY A 351 -8.13 -14.28 -2.84
C GLY A 351 -9.28 -13.26 -2.73
N LEU A 352 -9.48 -12.70 -1.53
CA LEU A 352 -10.50 -11.69 -1.31
C LEU A 352 -10.28 -10.44 -2.16
N ILE A 353 -9.06 -9.86 -2.21
CA ILE A 353 -8.82 -8.59 -2.90
C ILE A 353 -8.57 -8.76 -4.40
N LEU A 354 -7.90 -9.85 -4.82
CA LEU A 354 -7.57 -10.08 -6.22
C LEU A 354 -8.78 -10.45 -7.07
N LEU A 355 -9.74 -11.20 -6.53
CA LEU A 355 -10.90 -11.67 -7.27
C LEU A 355 -12.14 -10.77 -7.10
N HIS A 356 -12.07 -9.78 -6.20
CA HIS A 356 -13.12 -8.79 -5.99
C HIS A 356 -13.33 -7.89 -7.22
N GLN A 357 -14.59 -7.46 -7.45
CA GLN A 357 -14.92 -6.65 -8.65
C GLN A 357 -14.37 -5.22 -8.63
N SER A 358 -13.98 -4.72 -7.46
CA SER A 358 -13.63 -3.32 -7.26
C SER A 358 -12.30 -3.17 -6.52
N GLY A 359 -11.75 -1.96 -6.57
CA GLY A 359 -10.44 -1.63 -6.04
C GLY A 359 -9.30 -2.00 -6.99
N LEU A 360 -8.13 -1.41 -6.76
CA LEU A 360 -6.87 -1.77 -7.42
C LEU A 360 -6.02 -2.59 -6.43
N PRO A 361 -6.14 -3.95 -6.44
CA PRO A 361 -5.42 -4.77 -5.45
C PRO A 361 -3.91 -4.69 -5.65
N THR A 362 -3.19 -4.71 -4.52
CA THR A 362 -1.73 -4.63 -4.49
C THR A 362 -1.11 -5.96 -4.06
N ILE A 363 -0.12 -6.43 -4.82
CA ILE A 363 0.76 -7.54 -4.46
C ILE A 363 2.07 -6.97 -3.90
N PHE A 364 2.50 -7.49 -2.76
CA PHE A 364 3.77 -7.17 -2.14
C PHE A 364 4.90 -8.06 -2.68
N TYR A 365 6.04 -7.45 -3.04
CA TYR A 365 7.24 -8.16 -3.50
C TYR A 365 7.65 -9.31 -2.58
N GLY A 366 7.64 -9.05 -1.25
CA GLY A 366 8.01 -10.04 -0.25
C GLY A 366 7.09 -11.25 -0.23
N ASP A 367 5.78 -11.08 -0.50
CA ASP A 367 4.84 -12.18 -0.60
C ASP A 367 4.96 -12.96 -1.92
N TYR A 368 5.44 -12.30 -2.98
CA TYR A 368 5.64 -12.97 -4.28
C TYR A 368 7.01 -13.65 -4.39
N TYR A 369 8.11 -12.93 -4.11
CA TYR A 369 9.49 -13.43 -4.28
C TYR A 369 10.15 -13.93 -2.99
N GLY A 370 9.53 -13.67 -1.84
CA GLY A 370 10.11 -13.94 -0.52
C GLY A 370 10.93 -12.77 0.04
N ILE A 371 11.37 -12.93 1.30
CA ILE A 371 12.25 -12.00 2.03
C ILE A 371 13.41 -12.82 2.59
N GLU A 372 14.60 -12.67 2.00
CA GLU A 372 15.75 -13.52 2.33
C GLU A 372 16.24 -13.30 3.77
N SER A 373 16.22 -12.06 4.26
CA SER A 373 16.70 -11.67 5.59
C SER A 373 16.02 -12.42 6.74
N ILE A 374 14.77 -12.82 6.55
CA ILE A 374 13.97 -13.55 7.55
C ILE A 374 13.62 -14.98 7.14
N ASP A 375 14.25 -15.52 6.06
CA ASP A 375 13.99 -16.85 5.48
C ASP A 375 12.51 -17.08 5.07
N TYR A 376 11.78 -16.02 4.76
CA TYR A 376 10.42 -16.10 4.23
C TYR A 376 10.44 -16.37 2.73
N LYS A 377 9.69 -17.39 2.26
CA LYS A 377 9.74 -17.87 0.87
C LYS A 377 8.68 -17.24 -0.03
N GLY A 378 7.72 -16.53 0.55
CA GLY A 378 6.54 -16.11 -0.18
C GLY A 378 5.67 -17.30 -0.60
N PHE A 379 4.69 -17.04 -1.47
CA PHE A 379 3.77 -18.05 -2.00
C PHE A 379 3.37 -17.75 -3.45
N GLN A 380 4.40 -17.55 -4.27
CA GLN A 380 4.29 -17.23 -5.69
C GLN A 380 3.28 -18.10 -6.42
N GLU A 381 3.35 -19.44 -6.25
CA GLU A 381 2.46 -20.39 -6.93
C GLU A 381 0.97 -20.09 -6.67
N THR A 382 0.62 -19.75 -5.42
CA THR A 382 -0.76 -19.38 -5.06
C THR A 382 -1.16 -18.05 -5.70
N LEU A 383 -0.26 -17.07 -5.71
CA LEU A 383 -0.51 -15.78 -6.33
C LEU A 383 -0.65 -15.89 -7.86
N ASP A 384 0.19 -16.69 -8.51
CA ASP A 384 0.08 -16.96 -9.96
C ASP A 384 -1.28 -17.54 -10.34
N LYS A 385 -1.80 -18.51 -9.55
CA LYS A 385 -3.15 -19.07 -9.74
C LYS A 385 -4.24 -18.00 -9.56
N LEU A 386 -4.15 -17.18 -8.50
CA LEU A 386 -5.13 -16.11 -8.26
C LEU A 386 -5.09 -15.03 -9.34
N LEU A 387 -3.91 -14.69 -9.85
CA LEU A 387 -3.74 -13.75 -10.95
C LEU A 387 -4.32 -14.27 -12.25
N ALA A 388 -4.10 -15.55 -12.57
CA ALA A 388 -4.72 -16.19 -13.73
C ALA A 388 -6.25 -16.16 -13.62
N LEU A 389 -6.81 -16.54 -12.46
CA LEU A 389 -8.25 -16.46 -12.20
C LEU A 389 -8.80 -15.05 -12.30
N ARG A 390 -8.02 -14.02 -11.90
CA ARG A 390 -8.41 -12.62 -12.09
C ARG A 390 -8.51 -12.25 -13.56
N GLN A 391 -7.55 -12.70 -14.38
CA GLN A 391 -7.52 -12.41 -15.82
C GLN A 391 -8.61 -13.14 -16.59
N GLU A 392 -8.98 -14.35 -16.17
CA GLU A 392 -9.86 -15.24 -16.92
C GLU A 392 -11.30 -15.24 -16.41
N ASN A 393 -11.51 -15.26 -15.07
CA ASN A 393 -12.80 -15.57 -14.46
C ASN A 393 -13.42 -14.43 -13.64
N ALA A 394 -12.65 -13.40 -13.22
CA ALA A 394 -13.15 -12.38 -12.29
C ALA A 394 -13.93 -11.25 -12.99
N TYR A 395 -14.99 -11.61 -13.74
CA TYR A 395 -15.83 -10.69 -14.51
C TYR A 395 -17.32 -10.82 -14.16
N GLY A 396 -18.13 -9.90 -14.68
CA GLY A 396 -19.57 -9.87 -14.44
C GLY A 396 -19.98 -9.35 -13.07
N ASP A 397 -21.22 -9.58 -12.68
CA ASP A 397 -21.78 -9.11 -11.42
C ASP A 397 -21.19 -9.91 -10.24
N GLN A 398 -20.97 -9.20 -9.11
CA GLN A 398 -20.58 -9.82 -7.86
C GLN A 398 -21.78 -10.02 -6.96
N HIS A 399 -21.90 -11.23 -6.36
CA HIS A 399 -22.88 -11.53 -5.32
C HIS A 399 -22.15 -11.90 -4.03
N ASP A 400 -22.38 -11.15 -2.97
CA ASP A 400 -21.69 -11.29 -1.68
C ASP A 400 -22.43 -12.22 -0.72
N TYR A 401 -21.68 -13.01 0.05
CA TYR A 401 -22.13 -13.95 1.06
C TYR A 401 -21.30 -13.79 2.34
N PHE A 402 -21.42 -12.60 2.98
CA PHE A 402 -20.78 -12.26 4.27
C PHE A 402 -21.76 -12.45 5.43
N ASP A 403 -22.57 -13.46 5.37
CA ASP A 403 -23.74 -13.75 6.23
C ASP A 403 -23.44 -14.73 7.37
N HIS A 404 -22.18 -15.18 7.51
CA HIS A 404 -21.79 -16.14 8.54
C HIS A 404 -20.48 -15.78 9.20
N LYS A 405 -20.44 -15.93 10.54
CA LYS A 405 -19.30 -15.56 11.37
C LYS A 405 -17.95 -16.15 10.92
N ASN A 406 -17.95 -17.41 10.48
CA ASN A 406 -16.71 -18.12 10.17
C ASN A 406 -16.59 -18.54 8.71
N CYS A 407 -17.56 -18.23 7.85
CA CYS A 407 -17.52 -18.61 6.44
C CYS A 407 -18.09 -17.49 5.57
N ILE A 408 -17.28 -16.97 4.71
CA ILE A 408 -17.64 -15.94 3.74
C ILE A 408 -17.41 -16.43 2.31
N GLY A 409 -17.96 -15.73 1.36
CA GLY A 409 -17.67 -15.94 -0.05
C GLY A 409 -18.30 -14.85 -0.90
N TYR A 410 -17.98 -14.87 -2.15
CA TYR A 410 -18.67 -14.12 -3.19
C TYR A 410 -18.51 -14.85 -4.52
N THR A 411 -19.34 -14.47 -5.48
CA THR A 411 -19.29 -15.03 -6.82
C THR A 411 -19.13 -13.92 -7.86
N ARG A 412 -18.57 -14.25 -8.99
CA ARG A 412 -18.56 -13.44 -10.21
C ARG A 412 -19.27 -14.23 -11.30
N THR A 413 -20.23 -13.60 -11.98
CA THR A 413 -21.13 -14.31 -12.90
C THR A 413 -20.62 -14.45 -14.32
N GLY A 414 -19.45 -13.91 -14.63
CA GLY A 414 -19.04 -13.68 -16.01
C GLY A 414 -19.85 -12.59 -16.73
N ASP A 415 -19.44 -12.21 -17.93
CA ASP A 415 -20.13 -11.28 -18.80
C ASP A 415 -20.09 -11.76 -20.28
N ASP A 416 -20.61 -10.96 -21.21
CA ASP A 416 -20.68 -11.34 -22.64
C ASP A 416 -19.30 -11.52 -23.29
N GLU A 417 -18.25 -10.86 -22.79
CA GLU A 417 -16.88 -10.90 -23.33
C GLU A 417 -16.05 -11.95 -22.60
N HIS A 418 -16.33 -12.16 -21.31
CA HIS A 418 -15.69 -13.13 -20.43
C HIS A 418 -16.79 -13.95 -19.75
N PRO A 419 -17.31 -14.98 -20.44
CA PRO A 419 -18.49 -15.73 -19.95
C PRO A 419 -18.21 -16.59 -18.73
N ASP A 420 -16.93 -16.87 -18.47
CA ASP A 420 -16.52 -17.70 -17.36
C ASP A 420 -16.63 -16.92 -16.05
N GLY A 421 -17.19 -17.55 -15.03
CA GLY A 421 -17.36 -16.98 -13.71
C GLY A 421 -16.51 -17.68 -12.67
N LEU A 422 -16.63 -17.26 -11.40
CA LEU A 422 -15.99 -17.92 -10.27
C LEU A 422 -16.85 -17.87 -9.00
N ALA A 423 -16.58 -18.81 -8.08
CA ALA A 423 -17.11 -18.76 -6.72
C ALA A 423 -15.92 -18.85 -5.73
N PHE A 424 -15.63 -17.75 -5.06
CA PHE A 424 -14.67 -17.67 -3.95
C PHE A 424 -15.37 -18.01 -2.64
N ILE A 425 -14.79 -18.91 -1.85
CA ILE A 425 -15.25 -19.24 -0.51
C ILE A 425 -14.07 -19.36 0.44
N ALA A 426 -14.18 -18.81 1.66
CA ALA A 426 -13.14 -18.83 2.67
C ALA A 426 -13.70 -19.06 4.07
N THR A 427 -12.90 -19.71 4.94
CA THR A 427 -13.25 -19.92 6.34
C THR A 427 -12.04 -19.73 7.25
N ASN A 428 -12.24 -19.10 8.42
CA ASN A 428 -11.28 -19.05 9.51
C ASN A 428 -11.54 -20.11 10.59
N GLY A 429 -12.50 -21.01 10.37
CA GLY A 429 -12.91 -22.07 11.28
C GLY A 429 -12.72 -23.47 10.71
N GLU A 430 -13.65 -24.36 11.02
CA GLU A 430 -13.65 -25.73 10.50
C GLU A 430 -14.02 -25.77 9.01
N GLN A 431 -13.73 -26.91 8.35
CA GLN A 431 -14.17 -27.14 6.97
C GLN A 431 -15.69 -26.98 6.85
N THR A 432 -16.13 -26.38 5.75
CA THR A 432 -17.56 -26.07 5.57
C THR A 432 -17.92 -25.94 4.10
N LYS A 433 -19.17 -25.64 3.83
CA LYS A 433 -19.69 -25.38 2.48
C LYS A 433 -20.73 -24.27 2.50
N LYS A 434 -20.91 -23.60 1.37
CA LYS A 434 -21.87 -22.53 1.20
C LYS A 434 -22.58 -22.66 -0.14
N ARG A 435 -23.90 -22.47 -0.15
CA ARG A 435 -24.68 -22.35 -1.38
C ARG A 435 -24.55 -20.92 -1.91
N MET A 436 -24.12 -20.78 -3.16
CA MET A 436 -23.93 -19.46 -3.77
C MET A 436 -24.43 -19.49 -5.22
N TYR A 437 -24.98 -18.37 -5.67
CA TYR A 437 -25.48 -18.15 -7.03
C TYR A 437 -24.32 -17.72 -7.94
N VAL A 438 -24.11 -18.40 -9.04
CA VAL A 438 -23.07 -18.10 -10.03
C VAL A 438 -23.63 -17.61 -11.36
N GLY A 439 -24.94 -17.71 -11.57
CA GLY A 439 -25.61 -17.24 -12.78
C GLY A 439 -26.39 -18.36 -13.50
N GLU A 440 -27.49 -17.96 -14.17
CA GLU A 440 -28.31 -18.88 -14.97
C GLU A 440 -27.57 -19.41 -16.20
N LEU A 441 -26.53 -18.71 -16.66
CA LEU A 441 -25.70 -19.10 -17.81
C LEU A 441 -24.91 -20.40 -17.53
N HIS A 442 -24.63 -20.68 -16.26
CA HIS A 442 -23.78 -21.80 -15.82
C HIS A 442 -24.60 -23.07 -15.47
N VAL A 443 -25.92 -23.06 -15.63
CA VAL A 443 -26.80 -24.21 -15.27
C VAL A 443 -26.36 -25.49 -15.96
N GLY A 444 -26.09 -26.53 -15.18
CA GLY A 444 -25.68 -27.85 -15.63
C GLY A 444 -24.17 -28.00 -15.85
N GLU A 445 -23.37 -26.94 -15.66
CA GLU A 445 -21.90 -27.04 -15.69
C GLU A 445 -21.36 -27.77 -14.47
N GLU A 446 -20.22 -28.41 -14.64
CA GLU A 446 -19.43 -28.98 -13.56
C GLU A 446 -18.31 -28.00 -13.19
N TRP A 447 -18.28 -27.57 -11.94
CA TRP A 447 -17.27 -26.66 -11.39
C TRP A 447 -16.32 -27.40 -10.46
N VAL A 448 -15.02 -27.07 -10.53
CA VAL A 448 -13.93 -27.67 -9.74
C VAL A 448 -13.16 -26.58 -9.00
N ASP A 449 -12.46 -26.94 -7.93
CA ASP A 449 -11.60 -26.02 -7.19
C ASP A 449 -10.30 -25.75 -7.97
N ALA A 450 -10.15 -24.54 -8.48
CA ALA A 450 -8.98 -24.10 -9.22
C ALA A 450 -7.71 -23.99 -8.36
N MET A 451 -7.84 -23.91 -7.04
CA MET A 451 -6.70 -23.93 -6.14
C MET A 451 -6.12 -25.34 -5.96
N GLY A 452 -6.92 -26.36 -6.28
CA GLY A 452 -6.52 -27.76 -6.19
C GLY A 452 -6.52 -28.34 -4.77
N GLU A 453 -7.16 -27.66 -3.83
CA GLU A 453 -7.24 -28.07 -2.44
C GLU A 453 -8.39 -29.07 -2.20
N ILE A 454 -9.49 -28.95 -2.97
CA ILE A 454 -10.68 -29.77 -2.80
C ILE A 454 -10.98 -30.56 -4.08
N GLU A 455 -11.06 -31.85 -3.91
CA GLU A 455 -11.36 -32.75 -5.01
C GLU A 455 -12.84 -32.92 -5.31
N GLY A 456 -13.10 -33.40 -6.53
CA GLY A 456 -14.44 -33.59 -7.05
C GLY A 456 -14.99 -32.33 -7.73
N SER A 457 -16.28 -32.38 -8.08
CA SER A 457 -16.96 -31.29 -8.79
C SER A 457 -18.27 -30.92 -8.13
N VAL A 458 -18.71 -29.69 -8.40
CA VAL A 458 -20.03 -29.16 -8.04
C VAL A 458 -20.80 -28.95 -9.34
N THR A 459 -21.98 -29.58 -9.47
CA THR A 459 -22.89 -29.31 -10.60
C THR A 459 -23.77 -28.11 -10.26
N ILE A 460 -23.82 -27.11 -11.14
CA ILE A 460 -24.69 -25.93 -10.97
C ILE A 460 -26.14 -26.33 -11.22
N GLU A 461 -26.99 -26.03 -10.25
CA GLU A 461 -28.41 -26.40 -10.22
C GLU A 461 -29.25 -25.54 -11.20
N GLU A 462 -30.54 -25.91 -11.41
CA GLU A 462 -31.46 -25.22 -12.32
C GLU A 462 -31.71 -23.74 -11.96
N ASP A 463 -31.48 -23.35 -10.73
CA ASP A 463 -31.62 -21.97 -10.23
C ASP A 463 -30.31 -21.15 -10.32
N GLY A 464 -29.28 -21.67 -10.96
CA GLY A 464 -27.98 -21.02 -11.12
C GLY A 464 -27.11 -21.07 -9.86
N THR A 465 -27.43 -21.93 -8.87
CA THR A 465 -26.66 -22.05 -7.63
C THR A 465 -25.79 -23.32 -7.62
N GLY A 466 -24.70 -23.27 -6.84
CA GLY A 466 -23.87 -24.42 -6.48
C GLY A 466 -23.60 -24.49 -4.99
N VAL A 467 -23.22 -25.67 -4.46
CA VAL A 467 -22.81 -25.84 -3.06
C VAL A 467 -21.30 -26.05 -3.03
N PHE A 468 -20.59 -24.96 -2.81
CA PHE A 468 -19.12 -24.89 -2.84
C PHE A 468 -18.53 -25.21 -1.46
N LYS A 469 -17.41 -25.91 -1.44
CA LYS A 469 -16.74 -26.42 -0.25
C LYS A 469 -15.44 -25.67 0.01
N VAL A 470 -14.97 -25.69 1.26
CA VAL A 470 -13.69 -25.12 1.69
C VAL A 470 -13.13 -25.90 2.88
N HIS A 471 -11.81 -26.18 2.89
CA HIS A 471 -11.13 -26.78 4.02
C HIS A 471 -11.02 -25.83 5.21
N ALA A 472 -10.73 -26.38 6.39
CA ALA A 472 -10.55 -25.61 7.63
C ALA A 472 -9.42 -24.58 7.50
N GLY A 473 -9.68 -23.31 7.89
CA GLY A 473 -8.67 -22.26 7.89
C GLY A 473 -8.08 -21.95 6.52
N SER A 474 -8.87 -22.04 5.45
CA SER A 474 -8.39 -21.87 4.08
C SER A 474 -9.40 -21.16 3.17
N MET A 475 -9.08 -21.10 1.89
CA MET A 475 -9.99 -20.65 0.83
C MET A 475 -10.00 -21.66 -0.31
N SER A 476 -11.05 -21.64 -1.12
CA SER A 476 -11.10 -22.30 -2.43
C SER A 476 -11.79 -21.42 -3.46
N VAL A 477 -11.44 -21.61 -4.72
CA VAL A 477 -11.99 -20.86 -5.85
C VAL A 477 -12.49 -21.84 -6.88
N TRP A 478 -13.81 -21.87 -7.04
CA TRP A 478 -14.48 -22.81 -7.94
C TRP A 478 -14.75 -22.14 -9.29
N VAL A 479 -14.38 -22.81 -10.36
CA VAL A 479 -14.59 -22.39 -11.75
C VAL A 479 -15.10 -23.55 -12.60
N ASN A 480 -15.58 -23.27 -13.81
CA ASN A 480 -15.98 -24.30 -14.75
C ASN A 480 -14.79 -25.26 -15.02
N LYS A 481 -15.05 -26.53 -15.00
CA LYS A 481 -14.05 -27.60 -15.21
C LYS A 481 -13.34 -27.50 -16.57
N SER A 482 -13.99 -26.95 -17.61
CA SER A 482 -13.35 -26.70 -18.89
C SER A 482 -12.20 -25.70 -18.82
N ASP A 483 -12.21 -24.82 -17.81
CA ASP A 483 -11.24 -23.74 -17.61
C ASP A 483 -10.08 -24.20 -16.72
N ALA A 484 -10.30 -25.29 -15.97
CA ALA A 484 -9.34 -25.85 -15.03
C ALA A 484 -8.42 -26.93 -15.63
N ASP A 485 -8.15 -26.89 -16.95
CA ASP A 485 -7.37 -27.90 -17.70
C ASP A 485 -5.93 -28.18 -17.18
N HIS A 486 -5.54 -27.59 -16.05
CA HIS A 486 -4.22 -27.73 -15.43
C HIS A 486 -4.21 -28.48 -14.09
N ILE A 487 -5.36 -29.02 -13.64
CA ILE A 487 -5.45 -29.66 -12.32
C ILE A 487 -5.53 -31.18 -12.49
N ASP A 488 -4.37 -31.83 -12.48
CA ASP A 488 -4.24 -33.30 -12.30
C ASP A 488 -4.18 -33.58 -10.77
N GLY A 489 -5.25 -34.09 -10.17
CA GLY A 489 -5.31 -34.55 -8.78
C GLY A 489 -6.14 -35.83 -8.63
N GLU A 490 -5.63 -36.81 -7.89
CA GLU A 490 -6.34 -38.04 -7.51
C GLU A 490 -7.30 -37.78 -6.32
N ALA A 491 -8.48 -38.43 -6.30
CA ALA A 491 -9.63 -38.16 -5.44
C ALA A 491 -9.43 -38.29 -3.90
N ASP A 492 -9.84 -37.29 -3.10
CA ASP A 492 -9.83 -37.29 -1.63
C ASP A 492 -11.18 -37.83 -1.07
N GLU A 493 -11.16 -38.98 -0.42
CA GLU A 493 -12.36 -39.64 0.14
C GLU A 493 -12.77 -39.12 1.51
N ASP A 494 -12.04 -38.14 2.12
CA ASP A 494 -12.15 -37.81 3.56
C ASP A 494 -12.97 -36.54 3.89
N PHE A 495 -13.78 -35.98 2.98
CA PHE A 495 -14.65 -34.85 3.32
C PHE A 495 -15.87 -35.27 4.15
N GLU A 496 -15.73 -35.28 5.48
CA GLU A 496 -16.87 -35.49 6.41
C GLU A 496 -17.74 -34.22 6.50
N ASP A 497 -19.00 -34.35 6.10
CA ASP A 497 -20.01 -33.27 6.11
C ASP A 497 -20.44 -32.92 7.54
N THR A 498 -19.82 -31.91 8.15
CA THR A 498 -20.09 -31.53 9.56
C THR A 498 -21.06 -30.36 9.74
N SER A 499 -21.39 -29.57 8.70
CA SER A 499 -22.36 -28.46 8.85
C SER A 499 -23.00 -28.02 7.52
N TYR A 500 -24.31 -27.86 7.55
CA TYR A 500 -25.11 -27.25 6.50
C TYR A 500 -25.72 -25.96 7.06
N PHE A 501 -25.46 -24.84 6.43
CA PHE A 501 -26.09 -23.58 6.81
C PHE A 501 -27.38 -23.38 6.01
N GLU A 502 -28.56 -23.47 6.67
CA GLU A 502 -29.82 -23.06 6.08
C GLU A 502 -29.91 -21.53 6.06
N GLU A 503 -30.34 -20.97 4.94
CA GLU A 503 -30.65 -19.55 4.82
C GLU A 503 -31.73 -19.15 5.85
N THR A 504 -31.40 -18.20 6.72
CA THR A 504 -32.40 -17.50 7.53
C THR A 504 -32.89 -16.30 6.73
N PRO A 505 -34.21 -16.12 6.52
CA PRO A 505 -34.72 -14.92 5.85
C PRO A 505 -34.34 -13.67 6.65
N THR A 506 -33.84 -12.65 5.98
CA THR A 506 -33.52 -11.35 6.57
C THR A 506 -34.77 -10.68 7.10
N GLU A 507 -34.95 -10.65 8.43
CA GLU A 507 -35.85 -9.67 9.09
C GLU A 507 -35.11 -8.32 9.13
N GLU A 508 -35.81 -7.25 8.73
CA GLU A 508 -35.35 -5.85 8.80
C GLU A 508 -34.79 -5.54 10.19
N MET A 509 -33.50 -5.30 10.28
CA MET A 509 -32.84 -4.91 11.53
C MET A 509 -32.93 -3.41 11.75
N ALA A 510 -33.53 -3.05 12.92
CA ALA A 510 -33.50 -1.71 13.47
C ALA A 510 -32.04 -1.34 13.91
N GLU A 511 -31.65 -0.09 13.70
CA GLU A 511 -30.34 0.47 14.05
C GLU A 511 -29.98 0.25 15.53
N PRO A 512 -28.77 -0.19 15.85
CA PRO A 512 -28.27 -0.15 17.22
C PRO A 512 -27.41 1.08 17.49
N ASP A 513 -27.62 1.66 18.67
CA ASP A 513 -26.84 2.76 19.26
C ASP A 513 -25.35 2.43 19.35
N VAL A 514 -24.51 3.36 18.88
CA VAL A 514 -23.05 3.26 18.88
C VAL A 514 -22.50 3.71 20.24
N GLU A 515 -22.05 2.77 21.08
CA GLU A 515 -21.11 3.05 22.16
C GLU A 515 -19.67 2.75 21.66
N ALA A 516 -18.85 3.79 21.63
CA ALA A 516 -17.47 3.75 21.17
C ALA A 516 -16.59 2.88 22.09
N ALA A 517 -16.01 1.83 21.55
CA ALA A 517 -14.92 1.10 22.20
C ALA A 517 -13.59 1.79 21.83
N GLN A 518 -12.92 2.35 22.84
CA GLN A 518 -11.55 2.85 22.73
C GLN A 518 -10.60 1.65 22.64
N VAL A 519 -9.88 1.54 21.52
CA VAL A 519 -8.73 0.64 21.37
C VAL A 519 -7.50 1.42 21.88
N GLU A 520 -6.81 0.87 22.88
CA GLU A 520 -5.54 1.41 23.36
C GLU A 520 -4.47 1.20 22.26
N ASP A 521 -4.02 2.32 21.69
CA ASP A 521 -2.88 2.33 20.76
C ASP A 521 -1.59 2.01 21.50
N ALA A 522 -0.82 1.07 20.97
CA ALA A 522 0.50 0.72 21.48
C ALA A 522 1.49 1.84 21.10
N GLU A 523 2.17 2.40 22.10
CA GLU A 523 3.26 3.37 21.97
C GLU A 523 4.36 2.83 21.04
N VAL A 524 4.57 3.50 19.93
CA VAL A 524 5.76 3.30 19.08
C VAL A 524 6.90 4.12 19.69
N ALA A 525 7.74 3.46 20.47
CA ALA A 525 9.02 4.04 20.89
C ALA A 525 9.96 4.07 19.68
N ALA A 526 10.44 5.27 19.32
CA ALA A 526 11.49 5.46 18.33
C ALA A 526 12.72 4.62 18.72
N ALA A 527 13.00 3.59 17.94
CA ALA A 527 14.19 2.77 18.14
C ALA A 527 15.41 3.50 17.60
N ASP A 528 16.33 3.75 18.50
CA ASP A 528 17.69 4.22 18.28
C ASP A 528 18.40 3.37 17.19
N GLN A 529 18.67 3.93 16.05
CA GLN A 529 19.64 3.36 15.11
C GLN A 529 20.90 4.22 15.11
N ASN A 530 21.76 3.96 16.11
CA ASN A 530 23.16 4.34 16.07
C ASN A 530 24.03 3.11 16.42
N GLU A 531 24.54 2.46 15.37
CA GLU A 531 25.92 1.97 15.28
C GLU A 531 26.36 1.91 13.79
#